data_cf3d2b246a55537d8b9016fb68b85d59
#
_entry.id   cf3d2b246a55537d8b9016fb68b85d59
#
_cell.length_a   1.000
_cell.length_b   1.000
_cell.length_c   1.000
_cell.angle_alpha   90.00
_cell.angle_beta   90.00
_cell.angle_gamma   90.00
#
_symmetry.space_group_name_H-M   'P 1'
#
loop_
_entity.id
_entity.type
_entity.pdbx_description
1 polymer ?
#
loop_
_entity_poly.entity_id
_entity_poly.type
_entity_poly.pdbx_seq_one_letter_code
_entity_poly.pdbx_strand_id
1 'polypeptide(L)'
;MRTEERHRRIGELLRHREHVSVDELMTACGASGATIRRDLDVLALHGVLRRVHGGARSLVLGGENPEYGQREIEDHAVKVRIAAGVAALLPDRGHVWLDSGTTATEVARQLRQRQMTLMPMSLRAVNALTQGGPAAGRHPELLLPGGSLTAGEQSFRGPMTEANIRSLRFDSAVVTPCALNLRDGLLAHDLDDAAVKRAGLESAGRVIAACSGAKWNASAVALVASLDDVDVLVTDRQFSPEELDQLTQHSVEVVIV
;
A
#
# COMPACT_ATOMS: atom_id res chain seq x y z
N MET A 1 21.57 3.64 -18.06
CA MET A 1 20.48 3.67 -17.05
C MET A 1 20.32 2.29 -16.44
N ARG A 2 20.20 2.17 -15.11
CA ARG A 2 19.97 0.89 -14.41
C ARG A 2 18.52 0.40 -14.66
N THR A 3 18.27 -0.89 -14.48
CA THR A 3 16.96 -1.50 -14.78
C THR A 3 15.82 -0.85 -14.00
N GLU A 4 15.98 -0.66 -12.68
CA GLU A 4 14.97 -0.01 -11.82
C GLU A 4 14.65 1.42 -12.26
N GLU A 5 15.67 2.19 -12.63
CA GLU A 5 15.52 3.55 -13.12
C GLU A 5 14.79 3.60 -14.47
N ARG A 6 15.04 2.60 -15.35
CA ARG A 6 14.30 2.47 -16.62
C ARG A 6 12.84 2.13 -16.38
N HIS A 7 12.57 1.15 -15.50
CA HIS A 7 11.20 0.77 -15.15
C HIS A 7 10.43 1.97 -14.58
N ARG A 8 11.04 2.75 -13.69
CA ARG A 8 10.44 4.00 -13.17
C ARG A 8 10.15 4.98 -14.29
N ARG A 9 11.11 5.21 -15.20
CA ARG A 9 10.94 6.15 -16.33
C ARG A 9 9.85 5.72 -17.30
N ILE A 10 9.72 4.42 -17.58
CA ILE A 10 8.62 3.86 -18.39
C ILE A 10 7.27 4.13 -17.71
N GLY A 11 7.17 3.87 -16.41
CA GLY A 11 5.97 4.15 -15.62
C GLY A 11 5.59 5.63 -15.63
N GLU A 12 6.55 6.54 -15.44
CA GLU A 12 6.33 8.00 -15.50
C GLU A 12 5.75 8.46 -16.85
N LEU A 13 6.27 7.94 -17.96
CA LEU A 13 5.76 8.28 -19.28
C LEU A 13 4.31 7.82 -19.48
N LEU A 14 3.98 6.63 -18.99
CA LEU A 14 2.63 6.06 -19.10
C LEU A 14 1.61 6.68 -18.11
N ARG A 15 2.04 7.46 -17.09
CA ARG A 15 1.13 8.29 -16.27
C ARG A 15 0.49 9.43 -17.06
N HIS A 16 1.20 9.95 -18.05
CA HIS A 16 0.80 11.14 -18.81
C HIS A 16 0.41 10.82 -20.26
N ARG A 17 0.58 9.59 -20.70
CA ARG A 17 0.29 9.13 -22.08
C ARG A 17 -0.40 7.79 -22.06
N GLU A 18 -1.51 7.68 -22.77
CA GLU A 18 -2.24 6.43 -22.89
C GLU A 18 -1.42 5.34 -23.59
N HIS A 19 -0.60 5.73 -24.58
CA HIS A 19 0.27 4.83 -25.33
C HIS A 19 1.67 5.42 -25.48
N VAL A 20 2.70 4.56 -25.38
CA VAL A 20 4.11 4.90 -25.65
C VAL A 20 4.72 3.79 -26.50
N SER A 21 5.35 4.17 -27.62
CA SER A 21 6.01 3.24 -28.52
C SER A 21 7.37 2.78 -28.00
N VAL A 22 7.85 1.64 -28.53
CA VAL A 22 9.21 1.15 -28.22
C VAL A 22 10.27 2.19 -28.59
N ASP A 23 10.11 2.89 -29.72
CA ASP A 23 11.10 3.87 -30.21
C ASP A 23 11.16 5.11 -29.31
N GLU A 24 10.01 5.60 -28.82
CA GLU A 24 9.97 6.68 -27.82
C GLU A 24 10.64 6.25 -26.52
N LEU A 25 10.40 5.01 -26.07
CA LEU A 25 11.03 4.46 -24.88
C LEU A 25 12.54 4.25 -25.04
N MET A 26 13.00 3.82 -26.23
CA MET A 26 14.43 3.73 -26.53
C MET A 26 15.10 5.09 -26.39
N THR A 27 14.50 6.13 -26.93
CA THR A 27 14.99 7.52 -26.84
C THR A 27 14.96 8.02 -25.38
N ALA A 28 13.85 7.84 -24.68
CA ALA A 28 13.67 8.34 -23.31
C ALA A 28 14.55 7.65 -22.27
N CYS A 29 14.89 6.37 -22.51
CA CYS A 29 15.64 5.52 -21.59
C CYS A 29 17.11 5.30 -22.01
N GLY A 30 17.50 5.70 -23.21
CA GLY A 30 18.85 5.46 -23.75
C GLY A 30 19.19 3.96 -23.82
N ALA A 31 18.20 3.12 -24.20
CA ALA A 31 18.35 1.67 -24.20
C ALA A 31 17.98 1.06 -25.55
N SER A 32 18.51 -0.14 -25.86
CA SER A 32 18.18 -0.84 -27.10
C SER A 32 16.74 -1.33 -27.12
N GLY A 33 16.16 -1.49 -28.34
CA GLY A 33 14.81 -2.02 -28.50
C GLY A 33 14.61 -3.40 -27.90
N ALA A 34 15.63 -4.24 -27.90
CA ALA A 34 15.60 -5.57 -27.27
C ALA A 34 15.50 -5.44 -25.72
N THR A 35 16.25 -4.49 -25.13
CA THR A 35 16.19 -4.20 -23.69
C THR A 35 14.81 -3.66 -23.31
N ILE A 36 14.31 -2.66 -24.05
CA ILE A 36 12.99 -2.08 -23.80
C ILE A 36 11.88 -3.15 -23.91
N ARG A 37 11.90 -4.01 -24.94
CA ARG A 37 10.90 -5.09 -25.06
C ARG A 37 10.92 -6.02 -23.85
N ARG A 38 12.08 -6.40 -23.36
CA ARG A 38 12.22 -7.24 -22.16
C ARG A 38 11.72 -6.53 -20.91
N ASP A 39 12.06 -5.26 -20.74
CA ASP A 39 11.53 -4.44 -19.62
C ASP A 39 10.00 -4.33 -19.66
N LEU A 40 9.43 -4.11 -20.84
CA LEU A 40 7.98 -4.07 -21.03
C LEU A 40 7.31 -5.41 -20.75
N ASP A 41 7.94 -6.54 -21.09
CA ASP A 41 7.41 -7.87 -20.77
C ASP A 41 7.41 -8.13 -19.26
N VAL A 42 8.48 -7.73 -18.55
CA VAL A 42 8.55 -7.79 -17.09
C VAL A 42 7.47 -6.91 -16.44
N LEU A 43 7.35 -5.65 -16.89
CA LEU A 43 6.37 -4.70 -16.35
C LEU A 43 4.93 -5.14 -16.63
N ALA A 44 4.67 -5.75 -17.78
CA ALA A 44 3.37 -6.31 -18.10
C ALA A 44 3.03 -7.54 -17.24
N LEU A 45 4.01 -8.41 -16.98
CA LEU A 45 3.85 -9.56 -16.08
C LEU A 45 3.52 -9.11 -14.64
N HIS A 46 4.05 -7.95 -14.22
CA HIS A 46 3.77 -7.34 -12.93
C HIS A 46 2.53 -6.42 -12.93
N GLY A 47 1.76 -6.37 -14.03
CA GLY A 47 0.54 -5.57 -14.11
C GLY A 47 0.77 -4.05 -14.05
N VAL A 48 1.94 -3.57 -14.46
CA VAL A 48 2.28 -2.13 -14.47
C VAL A 48 1.75 -1.45 -15.73
N LEU A 49 1.67 -2.19 -16.81
CA LEU A 49 1.24 -1.71 -18.13
C LEU A 49 0.65 -2.87 -18.94
N ARG A 50 -0.05 -2.54 -20.02
CA ARG A 50 -0.50 -3.51 -21.02
C ARG A 50 0.44 -3.47 -22.22
N ARG A 51 0.96 -4.65 -22.61
CA ARG A 51 1.68 -4.79 -23.87
C ARG A 51 0.74 -4.63 -25.04
N VAL A 52 1.13 -3.81 -26.01
CA VAL A 52 0.46 -3.65 -27.29
C VAL A 52 1.47 -3.80 -28.43
N HIS A 53 0.97 -3.95 -29.68
CA HIS A 53 1.87 -4.03 -30.83
C HIS A 53 2.70 -2.73 -30.96
N GLY A 54 4.02 -2.88 -30.94
CA GLY A 54 4.96 -1.75 -31.06
C GLY A 54 5.19 -0.91 -29.80
N GLY A 55 4.59 -1.25 -28.63
CA GLY A 55 4.75 -0.43 -27.44
C GLY A 55 4.04 -0.92 -26.18
N ALA A 56 3.62 0.02 -25.36
CA ALA A 56 2.87 -0.21 -24.14
C ALA A 56 1.73 0.79 -24.00
N ARG A 57 0.65 0.38 -23.33
CA ARG A 57 -0.50 1.19 -22.98
C ARG A 57 -0.60 1.36 -21.47
N SER A 58 -0.96 2.57 -21.03
CA SER A 58 -1.29 2.87 -19.65
C SER A 58 -2.55 2.14 -19.22
N LEU A 59 -2.54 1.50 -18.08
CA LEU A 59 -3.73 0.91 -17.48
C LEU A 59 -4.63 2.02 -16.90
N VAL A 60 -4.03 3.01 -16.24
CA VAL A 60 -4.75 4.12 -15.59
C VAL A 60 -5.54 4.97 -16.58
N LEU A 61 -4.88 5.47 -17.62
CA LEU A 61 -5.53 6.27 -18.67
C LEU A 61 -6.44 5.43 -19.55
N GLY A 62 -6.28 4.10 -19.54
CA GLY A 62 -7.20 3.16 -20.16
C GLY A 62 -8.46 2.86 -19.36
N GLY A 63 -8.66 3.53 -18.19
CA GLY A 63 -9.82 3.34 -17.32
C GLY A 63 -9.75 2.08 -16.45
N GLU A 64 -8.58 1.44 -16.36
CA GLU A 64 -8.31 0.30 -15.49
C GLU A 64 -7.73 0.79 -14.16
N ASN A 65 -8.13 0.17 -13.04
CA ASN A 65 -7.53 0.45 -11.73
C ASN A 65 -6.05 0.04 -11.77
N PRO A 66 -5.08 0.86 -11.29
CA PRO A 66 -3.67 0.48 -11.31
C PRO A 66 -3.48 -0.84 -10.56
N GLU A 67 -2.93 -1.83 -11.24
CA GLU A 67 -2.65 -3.12 -10.61
C GLU A 67 -1.59 -2.95 -9.50
N TYR A 68 -1.56 -3.89 -8.58
CA TYR A 68 -0.62 -3.90 -7.45
C TYR A 68 0.84 -3.64 -7.89
N GLY A 69 1.30 -4.27 -8.96
CA GLY A 69 2.68 -4.15 -9.46
C GLY A 69 3.04 -2.71 -9.87
N GLN A 70 2.13 -1.97 -10.47
CA GLN A 70 2.35 -0.56 -10.79
C GLN A 70 2.49 0.25 -9.50
N ARG A 71 1.57 0.07 -8.55
CA ARG A 71 1.61 0.76 -7.25
C ARG A 71 2.81 0.34 -6.40
N GLU A 72 3.36 -0.87 -6.55
CA GLU A 72 4.56 -1.32 -5.85
C GLU A 72 5.80 -0.52 -6.26
N ILE A 73 5.94 -0.22 -7.57
CA ILE A 73 7.07 0.55 -8.11
C ILE A 73 6.90 2.05 -7.89
N GLU A 74 5.64 2.54 -7.96
CA GLU A 74 5.32 3.94 -7.80
C GLU A 74 5.64 4.41 -6.37
N ASP A 75 6.45 5.48 -6.27
CA ASP A 75 6.85 6.11 -5.00
C ASP A 75 7.39 5.12 -3.95
N HIS A 76 8.09 4.05 -4.40
CA HIS A 76 8.61 3.00 -3.52
C HIS A 76 9.46 3.57 -2.37
N ALA A 77 10.35 4.53 -2.64
CA ALA A 77 11.17 5.17 -1.61
C ALA A 77 10.34 5.88 -0.53
N VAL A 78 9.21 6.49 -0.91
CA VAL A 78 8.25 7.11 0.03
C VAL A 78 7.62 6.04 0.92
N LYS A 79 7.16 4.94 0.34
CA LYS A 79 6.55 3.83 1.11
C LYS A 79 7.52 3.21 2.10
N VAL A 80 8.80 3.08 1.73
CA VAL A 80 9.86 2.59 2.63
C VAL A 80 10.04 3.53 3.83
N ARG A 81 10.04 4.87 3.62
CA ARG A 81 10.13 5.83 4.72
C ARG A 81 8.90 5.78 5.62
N ILE A 82 7.69 5.76 5.03
CA ILE A 82 6.44 5.62 5.78
C ILE A 82 6.44 4.33 6.60
N ALA A 83 6.85 3.21 5.99
CA ALA A 83 6.93 1.93 6.68
C ALA A 83 7.92 1.94 7.87
N ALA A 84 9.06 2.62 7.72
CA ALA A 84 10.01 2.80 8.81
C ALA A 84 9.42 3.66 9.95
N GLY A 85 8.69 4.74 9.61
CA GLY A 85 7.96 5.56 10.57
C GLY A 85 6.90 4.77 11.34
N VAL A 86 6.10 3.96 10.64
CA VAL A 86 5.11 3.06 11.27
C VAL A 86 5.80 2.06 12.19
N ALA A 87 6.86 1.41 11.73
CA ALA A 87 7.59 0.41 12.53
C ALA A 87 8.21 1.01 13.81
N ALA A 88 8.61 2.28 13.79
CA ALA A 88 9.12 2.99 14.97
C ALA A 88 8.04 3.27 16.04
N LEU A 89 6.77 3.34 15.63
CA LEU A 89 5.63 3.56 16.53
C LEU A 89 5.10 2.28 17.17
N LEU A 90 5.44 1.13 16.60
CA LEU A 90 4.99 -0.17 17.09
C LEU A 90 5.98 -0.76 18.10
N PRO A 91 5.50 -1.36 19.21
CA PRO A 91 6.34 -2.04 20.19
C PRO A 91 6.96 -3.32 19.59
N ASP A 92 8.00 -3.87 20.25
CA ASP A 92 8.62 -5.12 19.83
C ASP A 92 7.72 -6.35 20.05
N ARG A 93 6.72 -6.24 20.89
CA ARG A 93 5.74 -7.28 21.24
C ARG A 93 4.33 -6.71 21.21
N GLY A 94 3.35 -7.54 20.97
CA GLY A 94 1.93 -7.17 20.94
C GLY A 94 1.22 -7.80 19.75
N HIS A 95 -0.01 -7.39 19.53
CA HIS A 95 -0.90 -7.90 18.49
C HIS A 95 -1.22 -6.79 17.51
N VAL A 96 -0.91 -6.98 16.24
CA VAL A 96 -1.10 -5.94 15.21
C VAL A 96 -1.92 -6.48 14.06
N TRP A 97 -3.01 -5.79 13.76
CA TRP A 97 -3.69 -5.94 12.49
C TRP A 97 -2.96 -5.10 11.43
N LEU A 98 -2.55 -5.72 10.33
CA LEU A 98 -1.82 -5.08 9.25
C LEU A 98 -2.60 -5.17 7.95
N ASP A 99 -3.01 -4.03 7.44
CA ASP A 99 -3.77 -3.89 6.20
C ASP A 99 -3.08 -4.53 4.97
N SER A 100 -3.75 -4.49 3.84
CA SER A 100 -3.24 -4.90 2.53
C SER A 100 -2.61 -3.72 1.76
N GLY A 101 -2.03 -4.02 0.60
CA GLY A 101 -1.47 -3.04 -0.31
C GLY A 101 0.04 -2.85 -0.20
N THR A 102 0.58 -2.01 -1.08
CA THR A 102 2.04 -1.89 -1.25
C THR A 102 2.74 -1.25 -0.05
N THR A 103 2.14 -0.26 0.59
CA THR A 103 2.70 0.36 1.81
C THR A 103 2.68 -0.63 2.99
N ALA A 104 1.58 -1.38 3.18
CA ALA A 104 1.49 -2.41 4.20
C ALA A 104 2.51 -3.53 3.99
N THR A 105 2.82 -3.88 2.73
CA THR A 105 3.88 -4.85 2.41
C THR A 105 5.26 -4.34 2.82
N GLU A 106 5.54 -3.02 2.66
CA GLU A 106 6.78 -2.43 3.18
C GLU A 106 6.83 -2.43 4.71
N VAL A 107 5.70 -2.12 5.39
CA VAL A 107 5.60 -2.26 6.85
C VAL A 107 5.90 -3.72 7.28
N ALA A 108 5.33 -4.71 6.59
CA ALA A 108 5.62 -6.11 6.84
C ALA A 108 7.12 -6.43 6.76
N ARG A 109 7.85 -5.89 5.78
CA ARG A 109 9.31 -6.06 5.66
C ARG A 109 10.08 -5.50 6.86
N GLN A 110 9.63 -4.37 7.42
CA GLN A 110 10.24 -3.77 8.62
C GLN A 110 9.97 -4.60 9.89
N LEU A 111 8.83 -5.30 9.95
CA LEU A 111 8.40 -6.04 11.14
C LEU A 111 8.88 -7.50 11.18
N ARG A 112 9.50 -8.02 10.13
CA ARG A 112 9.86 -9.45 9.98
C ARG A 112 10.75 -10.03 11.09
N GLN A 113 11.44 -9.20 11.87
CA GLN A 113 12.31 -9.62 12.98
C GLN A 113 11.76 -9.24 14.36
N ARG A 114 10.50 -8.79 14.43
CA ARG A 114 9.84 -8.45 15.70
C ARG A 114 9.22 -9.69 16.33
N GLN A 115 9.15 -9.68 17.67
CA GLN A 115 8.48 -10.77 18.45
C GLN A 115 7.04 -10.35 18.76
N MET A 116 6.20 -10.27 17.75
CA MET A 116 4.80 -9.87 17.86
C MET A 116 3.89 -10.87 17.13
N THR A 117 2.61 -10.81 17.40
CA THR A 117 1.58 -11.50 16.62
C THR A 117 1.03 -10.54 15.58
N LEU A 118 1.05 -10.91 14.30
CA LEU A 118 0.57 -10.12 13.19
C LEU A 118 -0.60 -10.82 12.49
N MET A 119 -1.65 -10.06 12.16
CA MET A 119 -2.69 -10.48 11.23
C MET A 119 -2.56 -9.69 9.92
N PRO A 120 -1.75 -10.17 8.96
CA PRO A 120 -1.59 -9.51 7.68
C PRO A 120 -2.77 -9.81 6.76
N MET A 121 -3.31 -8.76 6.13
CA MET A 121 -4.49 -8.85 5.26
C MET A 121 -4.19 -9.20 3.82
N SER A 122 -2.95 -9.59 3.48
CA SER A 122 -2.61 -10.08 2.13
C SER A 122 -1.53 -11.15 2.16
N LEU A 123 -1.55 -12.06 1.17
CA LEU A 123 -0.47 -13.03 0.97
C LEU A 123 0.86 -12.36 0.64
N ARG A 124 0.84 -11.15 0.06
CA ARG A 124 2.05 -10.37 -0.21
C ARG A 124 2.74 -9.93 1.07
N ALA A 125 1.97 -9.46 2.06
CA ALA A 125 2.49 -9.15 3.39
C ALA A 125 2.98 -10.40 4.12
N VAL A 126 2.24 -11.53 4.04
CA VAL A 126 2.68 -12.83 4.57
C VAL A 126 4.04 -13.23 3.99
N ASN A 127 4.19 -13.17 2.66
CA ASN A 127 5.45 -13.48 1.99
C ASN A 127 6.58 -12.54 2.46
N ALA A 128 6.32 -11.25 2.59
CA ALA A 128 7.31 -10.26 3.07
C ALA A 128 7.78 -10.57 4.50
N LEU A 129 6.89 -11.04 5.38
CA LEU A 129 7.19 -11.41 6.76
C LEU A 129 7.98 -12.73 6.86
N THR A 130 7.79 -13.65 5.92
CA THR A 130 8.40 -15.01 5.94
C THR A 130 9.66 -15.14 5.09
N GLN A 131 9.93 -14.17 4.20
CA GLN A 131 11.14 -14.16 3.36
C GLN A 131 12.42 -14.06 4.20
N GLY A 132 13.42 -14.90 3.87
CA GLY A 132 14.75 -14.87 4.48
C GLY A 132 14.95 -15.85 5.63
N GLY A 133 13.97 -16.68 5.94
CA GLY A 133 14.02 -17.66 7.02
C GLY A 133 14.10 -17.05 8.43
N PRO A 134 14.04 -17.83 9.49
CA PRO A 134 14.13 -17.34 10.86
C PRO A 134 15.57 -16.90 11.15
N ALA A 135 15.83 -15.58 11.07
CA ALA A 135 17.08 -15.04 11.55
C ALA A 135 17.11 -15.18 13.08
N ALA A 136 17.93 -16.08 13.60
CA ALA A 136 18.23 -16.25 15.02
C ALA A 136 17.00 -16.42 15.94
N GLY A 137 15.94 -17.11 15.47
CA GLY A 137 14.77 -17.43 16.31
C GLY A 137 13.80 -16.27 16.56
N ARG A 138 13.97 -15.14 15.89
CA ARG A 138 13.06 -13.98 15.96
C ARG A 138 12.24 -13.89 14.68
N HIS A 139 10.96 -14.14 14.78
CA HIS A 139 9.98 -13.90 13.70
C HIS A 139 8.61 -13.68 14.34
N PRO A 140 7.73 -12.90 13.70
CA PRO A 140 6.38 -12.73 14.19
C PRO A 140 5.57 -14.03 14.07
N GLU A 141 4.65 -14.24 14.99
CA GLU A 141 3.56 -15.20 14.84
C GLU A 141 2.53 -14.62 13.86
N LEU A 142 2.08 -15.41 12.89
CA LEU A 142 1.12 -14.96 11.89
C LEU A 142 -0.24 -15.59 12.11
N LEU A 143 -1.26 -14.76 12.28
CA LEU A 143 -2.66 -15.15 12.24
C LEU A 143 -3.21 -14.84 10.84
N LEU A 144 -3.78 -15.85 10.18
CA LEU A 144 -4.40 -15.62 8.86
C LEU A 144 -5.92 -15.53 9.02
N PRO A 145 -6.57 -14.49 8.50
CA PRO A 145 -7.99 -14.25 8.73
C PRO A 145 -8.91 -15.24 8.01
N GLY A 146 -8.39 -15.98 7.02
CA GLY A 146 -9.23 -16.83 6.15
C GLY A 146 -10.10 -16.01 5.20
N GLY A 147 -11.10 -16.62 4.58
CA GLY A 147 -11.98 -15.99 3.62
C GLY A 147 -11.55 -16.18 2.17
N SER A 148 -11.91 -15.27 1.27
CA SER A 148 -11.54 -15.28 -0.14
C SER A 148 -10.38 -14.34 -0.44
N LEU A 149 -9.64 -14.61 -1.52
CA LEU A 149 -8.55 -13.76 -1.98
C LEU A 149 -8.93 -12.99 -3.23
N THR A 150 -8.55 -11.72 -3.30
CA THR A 150 -8.59 -10.94 -4.54
C THR A 150 -7.46 -11.38 -5.47
N ALA A 151 -7.72 -11.45 -6.78
CA ALA A 151 -6.72 -11.93 -7.75
C ALA A 151 -5.50 -11.00 -7.83
N GLY A 152 -5.69 -9.68 -7.93
CA GLY A 152 -4.62 -8.70 -8.10
C GLY A 152 -3.85 -8.39 -6.82
N GLU A 153 -4.56 -7.96 -5.78
CA GLU A 153 -4.00 -7.57 -4.47
C GLU A 153 -3.53 -8.77 -3.66
N GLN A 154 -4.12 -9.95 -3.88
CA GLN A 154 -3.97 -11.12 -3.02
C GLN A 154 -4.35 -10.79 -1.56
N SER A 155 -5.34 -9.91 -1.39
CA SER A 155 -5.88 -9.53 -0.09
C SER A 155 -7.04 -10.43 0.33
N PHE A 156 -7.13 -10.70 1.62
CA PHE A 156 -8.22 -11.45 2.23
C PHE A 156 -9.46 -10.57 2.34
N ARG A 157 -10.64 -11.12 2.03
CA ARG A 157 -11.91 -10.43 2.10
C ARG A 157 -13.10 -11.37 2.32
N GLY A 158 -14.24 -10.74 2.55
CA GLY A 158 -15.53 -11.41 2.69
C GLY A 158 -15.95 -11.63 4.15
N PRO A 159 -17.20 -12.08 4.36
CA PRO A 159 -17.81 -12.16 5.71
C PRO A 159 -17.02 -13.02 6.70
N MET A 160 -16.37 -14.10 6.24
CA MET A 160 -15.51 -14.93 7.09
C MET A 160 -14.30 -14.14 7.59
N THR A 161 -13.63 -13.38 6.70
CA THR A 161 -12.50 -12.53 7.06
C THR A 161 -12.91 -11.52 8.12
N GLU A 162 -14.00 -10.78 7.89
CA GLU A 162 -14.52 -9.78 8.82
C GLU A 162 -14.90 -10.38 10.18
N ALA A 163 -15.61 -11.51 10.19
CA ALA A 163 -16.00 -12.21 11.43
C ALA A 163 -14.78 -12.65 12.24
N ASN A 164 -13.75 -13.19 11.58
CA ASN A 164 -12.52 -13.60 12.23
C ASN A 164 -11.73 -12.40 12.79
N ILE A 165 -11.67 -11.28 12.09
CA ILE A 165 -11.05 -10.04 12.61
C ILE A 165 -11.79 -9.56 13.85
N ARG A 166 -13.13 -9.44 13.81
CA ARG A 166 -13.94 -8.97 14.93
C ARG A 166 -13.91 -9.90 16.16
N SER A 167 -13.54 -11.17 15.99
CA SER A 167 -13.38 -12.12 17.11
C SER A 167 -12.11 -11.89 17.93
N LEU A 168 -11.19 -11.04 17.44
CA LEU A 168 -9.91 -10.75 18.05
C LEU A 168 -9.83 -9.29 18.58
N ARG A 169 -8.79 -9.04 19.37
CA ARG A 169 -8.43 -7.67 19.80
C ARG A 169 -6.95 -7.46 19.52
N PHE A 170 -6.66 -6.31 18.91
CA PHE A 170 -5.31 -5.89 18.54
C PHE A 170 -4.89 -4.69 19.37
N ASP A 171 -3.63 -4.62 19.73
CA ASP A 171 -3.07 -3.42 20.38
C ASP A 171 -3.02 -2.26 19.38
N SER A 172 -2.73 -2.57 18.11
CA SER A 172 -2.69 -1.58 17.04
C SER A 172 -3.24 -2.12 15.72
N ALA A 173 -3.91 -1.24 14.95
CA ALA A 173 -4.21 -1.43 13.55
C ALA A 173 -3.34 -0.50 12.71
N VAL A 174 -2.70 -1.03 11.67
CA VAL A 174 -2.01 -0.26 10.65
C VAL A 174 -2.86 -0.29 9.39
N VAL A 175 -3.50 0.83 9.06
CA VAL A 175 -4.37 0.97 7.88
C VAL A 175 -3.68 1.77 6.77
N THR A 176 -3.86 1.35 5.53
CA THR A 176 -3.34 2.01 4.33
C THR A 176 -4.49 2.42 3.43
N PRO A 177 -5.08 3.61 3.62
CA PRO A 177 -6.25 4.03 2.85
C PRO A 177 -5.92 4.21 1.36
N CYS A 178 -6.93 4.11 0.51
CA CYS A 178 -6.81 4.42 -0.92
C CYS A 178 -6.82 5.93 -1.17
N ALA A 179 -7.55 6.68 -0.36
CA ALA A 179 -7.59 8.13 -0.34
C ALA A 179 -7.84 8.62 1.10
N LEU A 180 -7.40 9.84 1.41
CA LEU A 180 -7.60 10.49 2.69
C LEU A 180 -7.79 11.99 2.49
N ASN A 181 -8.78 12.55 3.17
CA ASN A 181 -8.98 13.99 3.20
C ASN A 181 -9.62 14.42 4.55
N LEU A 182 -9.60 15.72 4.84
CA LEU A 182 -10.13 16.27 6.10
C LEU A 182 -11.63 16.12 6.26
N ARG A 183 -12.38 16.10 5.15
CA ARG A 183 -13.84 16.07 5.17
C ARG A 183 -14.40 14.68 5.41
N ASP A 184 -13.90 13.71 4.65
CA ASP A 184 -14.48 12.38 4.56
C ASP A 184 -13.67 11.33 5.34
N GLY A 185 -12.43 11.69 5.80
CA GLY A 185 -11.54 10.76 6.50
C GLY A 185 -10.88 9.76 5.55
N LEU A 186 -10.85 8.49 5.92
CA LEU A 186 -10.21 7.39 5.21
C LEU A 186 -11.19 6.74 4.24
N LEU A 187 -10.75 6.55 2.99
CA LEU A 187 -11.56 6.01 1.90
C LEU A 187 -10.89 4.79 1.25
N ALA A 188 -11.71 3.90 0.69
CA ALA A 188 -11.31 2.71 -0.08
C ALA A 188 -11.95 2.71 -1.48
N HIS A 189 -11.37 1.93 -2.41
CA HIS A 189 -11.89 1.85 -3.78
C HIS A 189 -13.15 1.02 -3.91
N ASP A 190 -13.37 0.04 -3.02
CA ASP A 190 -14.55 -0.83 -3.06
C ASP A 190 -15.09 -1.11 -1.64
N LEU A 191 -16.31 -1.63 -1.60
CA LEU A 191 -17.05 -1.88 -0.36
C LEU A 191 -16.48 -3.04 0.47
N ASP A 192 -15.95 -4.07 -0.18
CA ASP A 192 -15.38 -5.24 0.50
C ASP A 192 -14.07 -4.85 1.21
N ASP A 193 -13.21 -4.05 0.54
CA ASP A 193 -11.99 -3.51 1.13
C ASP A 193 -12.31 -2.59 2.32
N ALA A 194 -13.31 -1.71 2.14
CA ALA A 194 -13.78 -0.83 3.22
C ALA A 194 -14.32 -1.62 4.43
N ALA A 195 -15.06 -2.71 4.20
CA ALA A 195 -15.63 -3.54 5.28
C ALA A 195 -14.53 -4.24 6.10
N VAL A 196 -13.52 -4.77 5.43
CA VAL A 196 -12.35 -5.39 6.08
C VAL A 196 -11.55 -4.37 6.89
N LYS A 197 -11.30 -3.18 6.33
CA LYS A 197 -10.60 -2.10 7.02
C LYS A 197 -11.37 -1.67 8.28
N ARG A 198 -12.69 -1.43 8.18
CA ARG A 198 -13.52 -1.11 9.34
C ARG A 198 -13.41 -2.18 10.43
N ALA A 199 -13.51 -3.46 10.07
CA ALA A 199 -13.37 -4.55 11.04
C ALA A 199 -12.01 -4.52 11.76
N GLY A 200 -10.92 -4.20 11.04
CA GLY A 200 -9.59 -4.04 11.61
C GLY A 200 -9.50 -2.88 12.61
N LEU A 201 -10.02 -1.71 12.22
CA LEU A 201 -10.01 -0.52 13.08
C LEU A 201 -10.86 -0.73 14.34
N GLU A 202 -12.09 -1.25 14.20
CA GLU A 202 -13.01 -1.55 15.31
C GLU A 202 -12.45 -2.56 16.32
N SER A 203 -11.51 -3.39 15.87
CA SER A 203 -10.89 -4.44 16.69
C SER A 203 -9.57 -4.03 17.35
N ALA A 204 -9.11 -2.80 17.16
CA ALA A 204 -7.82 -2.30 17.66
C ALA A 204 -7.97 -1.20 18.70
N GLY A 205 -7.01 -1.15 19.63
CA GLY A 205 -6.94 -0.09 20.65
C GLY A 205 -6.24 1.18 20.18
N ARG A 206 -5.47 1.11 19.06
CA ARG A 206 -4.78 2.26 18.45
C ARG A 206 -4.76 2.10 16.93
N VAL A 207 -5.09 3.17 16.22
CA VAL A 207 -5.15 3.21 14.76
C VAL A 207 -4.02 4.07 14.19
N ILE A 208 -3.16 3.47 13.38
CA ILE A 208 -2.07 4.14 12.67
C ILE A 208 -2.40 4.13 11.17
N ALA A 209 -2.71 5.29 10.61
CA ALA A 209 -2.91 5.46 9.17
C ALA A 209 -1.58 5.72 8.49
N ALA A 210 -1.20 4.87 7.54
CA ALA A 210 0.02 4.98 6.73
C ALA A 210 -0.35 5.44 5.31
N CYS A 211 -0.15 6.72 4.99
CA CYS A 211 -0.69 7.33 3.78
C CYS A 211 0.33 8.26 3.11
N SER A 212 0.68 8.00 1.84
CA SER A 212 1.52 8.92 1.07
C SER A 212 0.75 10.20 0.72
N GLY A 213 1.48 11.32 0.59
CA GLY A 213 0.91 12.61 0.21
C GLY A 213 0.18 12.60 -1.13
N ALA A 214 0.53 11.69 -2.04
CA ALA A 214 -0.17 11.49 -3.31
C ALA A 214 -1.63 11.03 -3.15
N LYS A 215 -1.99 10.46 -2.01
CA LYS A 215 -3.36 10.01 -1.70
C LYS A 215 -4.18 11.07 -0.95
N TRP A 216 -3.55 12.17 -0.57
CA TRP A 216 -4.22 13.28 0.08
C TRP A 216 -5.15 13.99 -0.91
N ASN A 217 -6.40 14.21 -0.50
CA ASN A 217 -7.45 14.76 -1.36
C ASN A 217 -7.74 13.94 -2.64
N ALA A 218 -7.24 12.72 -2.74
CA ALA A 218 -7.68 11.78 -3.78
C ALA A 218 -9.13 11.36 -3.56
N SER A 219 -9.75 10.77 -4.57
CA SER A 219 -11.13 10.31 -4.51
C SER A 219 -11.19 8.78 -4.44
N ALA A 220 -12.06 8.27 -3.58
CA ALA A 220 -12.46 6.86 -3.54
C ALA A 220 -13.91 6.77 -3.06
N VAL A 221 -14.61 5.69 -3.42
CA VAL A 221 -16.08 5.63 -3.29
C VAL A 221 -16.55 5.16 -1.93
N ALA A 222 -15.78 4.34 -1.23
CA ALA A 222 -16.22 3.69 0.00
C ALA A 222 -15.57 4.31 1.23
N LEU A 223 -16.41 4.81 2.15
CA LEU A 223 -15.96 5.31 3.44
C LEU A 223 -15.45 4.16 4.31
N VAL A 224 -14.26 4.34 4.87
CA VAL A 224 -13.65 3.41 5.84
C VAL A 224 -13.89 3.91 7.25
N ALA A 225 -13.42 5.12 7.57
CA ALA A 225 -13.46 5.68 8.92
C ALA A 225 -13.35 7.21 8.86
N SER A 226 -13.87 7.89 9.87
CA SER A 226 -13.63 9.31 10.09
C SER A 226 -12.20 9.56 10.59
N LEU A 227 -11.75 10.83 10.63
CA LEU A 227 -10.48 11.17 11.26
C LEU A 227 -10.51 10.95 12.79
N ASP A 228 -11.68 11.01 13.43
CA ASP A 228 -11.81 10.74 14.87
C ASP A 228 -11.48 9.29 15.25
N ASP A 229 -11.46 8.38 14.27
CA ASP A 229 -11.11 6.98 14.46
C ASP A 229 -9.59 6.72 14.22
N VAL A 230 -8.78 7.79 14.03
CA VAL A 230 -7.34 7.71 13.72
C VAL A 230 -6.52 8.36 14.81
N ASP A 231 -5.62 7.61 15.45
CA ASP A 231 -4.73 8.17 16.48
C ASP A 231 -3.48 8.80 15.86
N VAL A 232 -2.91 8.17 14.81
CA VAL A 232 -1.65 8.63 14.20
C VAL A 232 -1.74 8.56 12.68
N LEU A 233 -1.30 9.63 12.01
CA LEU A 233 -1.08 9.68 10.56
C LEU A 233 0.43 9.72 10.27
N VAL A 234 0.95 8.68 9.64
CA VAL A 234 2.34 8.64 9.13
C VAL A 234 2.34 8.94 7.64
N THR A 235 3.04 10.00 7.22
CA THR A 235 3.00 10.51 5.85
C THR A 235 4.30 11.23 5.45
N ASP A 236 4.55 11.36 4.15
CA ASP A 236 5.62 12.21 3.60
C ASP A 236 5.12 13.63 3.21
N ARG A 237 3.83 13.91 3.45
CA ARG A 237 3.22 15.20 3.13
C ARG A 237 3.55 16.27 4.17
N GLN A 238 3.89 17.45 3.69
CA GLN A 238 3.88 18.67 4.50
C GLN A 238 2.46 19.28 4.49
N PHE A 239 2.00 19.72 5.65
CA PHE A 239 0.68 20.33 5.83
C PHE A 239 0.80 21.82 6.10
N SER A 240 -0.24 22.58 5.73
CA SER A 240 -0.36 23.97 6.18
C SER A 240 -0.71 24.02 7.67
N PRO A 241 -0.47 25.16 8.35
CA PRO A 241 -0.88 25.32 9.74
C PRO A 241 -2.37 25.04 9.95
N GLU A 242 -3.23 25.46 9.03
CA GLU A 242 -4.68 25.26 9.10
C GLU A 242 -5.06 23.78 8.97
N GLU A 243 -4.38 23.03 8.09
CA GLU A 243 -4.59 21.58 7.98
C GLU A 243 -4.13 20.85 9.26
N LEU A 244 -3.00 21.26 9.86
CA LEU A 244 -2.51 20.70 11.12
C LEU A 244 -3.48 20.99 12.29
N ASP A 245 -4.01 22.20 12.36
CA ASP A 245 -5.00 22.57 13.37
C ASP A 245 -6.26 21.69 13.25
N GLN A 246 -6.75 21.43 12.03
CA GLN A 246 -7.89 20.55 11.81
C GLN A 246 -7.56 19.09 12.19
N LEU A 247 -6.40 18.56 11.84
CA LEU A 247 -5.98 17.22 12.26
C LEU A 247 -5.88 17.12 13.79
N THR A 248 -5.37 18.15 14.44
CA THR A 248 -5.30 18.25 15.91
C THR A 248 -6.69 18.28 16.55
N GLN A 249 -7.68 18.95 15.94
CA GLN A 249 -9.08 18.95 16.43
C GLN A 249 -9.68 17.55 16.42
N HIS A 250 -9.26 16.68 15.50
CA HIS A 250 -9.61 15.25 15.47
C HIS A 250 -8.70 14.38 16.34
N SER A 251 -7.80 14.99 17.14
CA SER A 251 -6.81 14.28 17.98
C SER A 251 -5.83 13.41 17.20
N VAL A 252 -5.59 13.68 15.91
CA VAL A 252 -4.65 12.95 15.07
C VAL A 252 -3.23 13.47 15.29
N GLU A 253 -2.34 12.60 15.79
CA GLU A 253 -0.89 12.87 15.81
C GLU A 253 -0.34 12.71 14.37
N VAL A 254 0.42 13.70 13.88
CA VAL A 254 1.01 13.66 12.53
C VAL A 254 2.51 13.39 12.62
N VAL A 255 2.97 12.30 12.01
CA VAL A 255 4.38 11.93 11.88
C VAL A 255 4.80 12.08 10.42
N ILE A 256 5.64 13.07 10.14
CA ILE A 256 6.17 13.35 8.79
C ILE A 256 7.53 12.66 8.64
N VAL A 257 7.74 11.90 7.51
CA VAL A 257 8.91 11.05 7.25
C VAL A 257 9.60 11.39 5.93
#